data_5fe7e5b0bf46a6a1a90ddb8682e4dc03
#
_entry.id   5fe7e5b0bf46a6a1a90ddb8682e4dc03
#
_cell.length_a   1.000
_cell.length_b   1.000
_cell.length_c   1.000
_cell.angle_alpha   90.00
_cell.angle_beta   90.00
_cell.angle_gamma   90.00
#
_symmetry.space_group_name_H-M   'P 1'
#
loop_
_entity.id
_entity.type
_entity.pdbx_description
1 polymer ?
#
loop_
_entity_poly.entity_id
_entity_poly.type
_entity_poly.pdbx_seq_one_letter_code
_entity_poly.pdbx_strand_id
1 'polypeptide(L)'
;MKKNRLFLILLVTTCWSSFLFMKGKDFKRFLPASIAICMVTKYLNSYAKRKNFWSFKQSIHAKIPGEDVWTWGPFFTVSMWVLKSTYRKLPLYIAVNFMIHTTFTFVVVPKLQKLSIFKLKKINPFQYVTILTVRQLLLYGFQHISEFIMSKKLEVKPDNGEH
;
A
#
# COMPACT_ATOMS: atom_id res chain seq x y z
N MET A 1 -16.62 -17.75 -9.95
CA MET A 1 -15.22 -17.49 -10.31
C MET A 1 -15.05 -16.29 -11.26
N LYS A 2 -15.76 -16.19 -12.39
CA LYS A 2 -15.64 -15.06 -13.35
C LYS A 2 -15.95 -13.68 -12.73
N LYS A 3 -17.01 -13.55 -11.92
CA LYS A 3 -17.44 -12.28 -11.29
C LYS A 3 -16.37 -11.71 -10.34
N ASN A 4 -15.72 -12.53 -9.52
CA ASN A 4 -14.70 -12.05 -8.57
C ASN A 4 -13.41 -11.62 -9.30
N ARG A 5 -13.07 -12.26 -10.41
CA ARG A 5 -11.94 -11.86 -11.25
C ARG A 5 -12.20 -10.51 -11.92
N LEU A 6 -13.41 -10.30 -12.45
CA LEU A 6 -13.81 -9.03 -13.02
C LEU A 6 -13.77 -7.91 -12.00
N PHE A 7 -14.27 -8.17 -10.78
CA PHE A 7 -14.20 -7.24 -9.66
C PHE A 7 -12.75 -6.82 -9.34
N LEU A 8 -11.81 -7.78 -9.28
CA LEU A 8 -10.39 -7.47 -9.01
C LEU A 8 -9.76 -6.65 -10.14
N ILE A 9 -10.08 -6.94 -11.40
CA ILE A 9 -9.59 -6.17 -12.55
C ILE A 9 -10.11 -4.73 -12.46
N LEU A 10 -11.43 -4.54 -12.27
CA LEU A 10 -12.02 -3.21 -12.14
C LEU A 10 -11.43 -2.45 -10.97
N LEU A 11 -11.23 -3.11 -9.82
CA LEU A 11 -10.61 -2.51 -8.64
C LEU A 11 -9.21 -1.98 -8.96
N VAL A 12 -8.33 -2.79 -9.56
CA VAL A 12 -6.97 -2.38 -9.92
C VAL A 12 -7.00 -1.26 -10.95
N THR A 13 -7.82 -1.37 -12.00
CA THR A 13 -7.93 -0.33 -13.03
C THR A 13 -8.38 1.00 -12.44
N THR A 14 -9.41 1.01 -11.57
CA THR A 14 -9.87 2.22 -10.87
C THR A 14 -8.77 2.80 -9.98
N CYS A 15 -8.05 1.97 -9.24
CA CYS A 15 -6.92 2.41 -8.42
C CYS A 15 -5.84 3.10 -9.27
N TRP A 16 -5.41 2.50 -10.35
CA TRP A 16 -4.39 3.08 -11.23
C TRP A 16 -4.88 4.31 -11.98
N SER A 17 -6.14 4.35 -12.41
CA SER A 17 -6.74 5.54 -13.04
C SER A 17 -6.74 6.75 -12.11
N SER A 18 -6.79 6.55 -10.78
CA SER A 18 -6.72 7.65 -9.82
C SER A 18 -5.41 8.43 -9.89
N PHE A 19 -4.31 7.82 -10.39
CA PHE A 19 -3.04 8.52 -10.56
C PHE A 19 -3.05 9.57 -11.67
N LEU A 20 -4.02 9.54 -12.57
CA LEU A 20 -4.22 10.61 -13.56
C LEU A 20 -4.53 11.95 -12.88
N PHE A 21 -5.09 11.93 -11.66
CA PHE A 21 -5.36 13.12 -10.86
C PHE A 21 -4.19 13.51 -9.93
N MET A 22 -3.09 12.74 -9.94
CA MET A 22 -1.91 13.03 -9.14
C MET A 22 -0.89 13.80 -9.98
N LYS A 23 -0.41 14.94 -9.45
CA LYS A 23 0.66 15.70 -10.13
C LYS A 23 1.91 14.84 -10.27
N GLY A 24 2.54 14.86 -11.43
CA GLY A 24 3.72 14.03 -11.70
C GLY A 24 4.90 14.26 -10.74
N LYS A 25 5.04 15.47 -10.18
CA LYS A 25 6.03 15.78 -9.13
C LYS A 25 5.75 15.01 -7.84
N ASP A 26 4.47 14.96 -7.39
CA ASP A 26 4.07 14.22 -6.19
C ASP A 26 4.25 12.71 -6.41
N PHE A 27 3.84 12.21 -7.58
CA PHE A 27 4.02 10.81 -7.94
C PHE A 27 5.50 10.39 -7.83
N LYS A 28 6.41 11.13 -8.47
CA LYS A 28 7.86 10.84 -8.43
C LYS A 28 8.42 10.93 -7.00
N ARG A 29 7.91 11.87 -6.19
CA ARG A 29 8.36 12.09 -4.81
C ARG A 29 8.01 10.92 -3.90
N PHE A 30 6.78 10.39 -3.98
CA PHE A 30 6.29 9.35 -3.07
C PHE A 30 6.50 7.92 -3.61
N LEU A 31 6.85 7.78 -4.89
CA LEU A 31 7.04 6.50 -5.56
C LEU A 31 8.10 5.60 -4.88
N PRO A 32 9.32 6.09 -4.52
CA PRO A 32 10.36 5.22 -3.97
C PRO A 32 9.94 4.58 -2.65
N ALA A 33 9.38 5.37 -1.73
CA ALA A 33 8.89 4.86 -0.44
C ALA A 33 7.72 3.88 -0.62
N SER A 34 6.81 4.17 -1.55
CA SER A 34 5.67 3.30 -1.84
C SER A 34 6.08 1.97 -2.46
N ILE A 35 7.11 1.95 -3.31
CA ILE A 35 7.70 0.70 -3.82
C ILE A 35 8.36 -0.08 -2.68
N ALA A 36 9.15 0.58 -1.84
CA ALA A 36 9.82 -0.06 -0.70
C ALA A 36 8.82 -0.76 0.22
N ILE A 37 7.72 -0.08 0.60
CA ILE A 37 6.71 -0.71 1.45
C ILE A 37 5.93 -1.83 0.74
N CYS A 38 5.74 -1.76 -0.57
CA CYS A 38 5.15 -2.87 -1.33
C CYS A 38 6.03 -4.13 -1.30
N MET A 39 7.36 -3.97 -1.36
CA MET A 39 8.30 -5.09 -1.20
C MET A 39 8.22 -5.71 0.19
N VAL A 40 8.21 -4.87 1.25
CA VAL A 40 8.00 -5.33 2.64
C VAL A 40 6.65 -6.03 2.77
N THR A 41 5.59 -5.49 2.16
CA THR A 41 4.25 -6.08 2.18
C THR A 41 4.22 -7.44 1.48
N LYS A 42 4.91 -7.58 0.38
CA LYS A 42 5.03 -8.87 -0.34
C LYS A 42 5.71 -9.93 0.53
N TYR A 43 6.81 -9.55 1.20
CA TYR A 43 7.48 -10.43 2.16
C TYR A 43 6.56 -10.82 3.32
N LEU A 44 5.87 -9.83 3.91
CA LEU A 44 4.92 -10.04 5.01
C LEU A 44 3.75 -10.95 4.60
N ASN A 45 3.20 -10.78 3.41
CA ASN A 45 2.14 -11.64 2.87
C ASN A 45 2.64 -13.09 2.70
N SER A 46 3.86 -13.28 2.21
CA SER A 46 4.47 -14.61 2.07
C SER A 46 4.67 -15.28 3.43
N TYR A 47 5.14 -14.53 4.42
CA TYR A 47 5.27 -15.01 5.80
C TYR A 47 3.92 -15.36 6.42
N ALA A 48 2.93 -14.48 6.28
CA ALA A 48 1.58 -14.70 6.78
C ALA A 48 0.90 -15.92 6.16
N LYS A 49 1.15 -16.17 4.89
CA LYS A 49 0.67 -17.37 4.19
C LYS A 49 1.28 -18.65 4.77
N ARG A 50 2.60 -18.66 5.03
CA ARG A 50 3.30 -19.80 5.67
C ARG A 50 2.79 -20.08 7.09
N LYS A 51 2.51 -19.03 7.86
CA LYS A 51 1.98 -19.12 9.25
C LYS A 51 0.47 -19.27 9.32
N ASN A 52 -0.23 -19.27 8.19
CA ASN A 52 -1.69 -19.30 8.12
C ASN A 52 -2.39 -18.15 8.87
N PHE A 53 -1.84 -16.95 8.85
CA PHE A 53 -2.46 -15.78 9.47
C PHE A 53 -3.64 -15.28 8.65
N TRP A 54 -3.45 -15.11 7.34
CA TRP A 54 -4.49 -14.79 6.36
C TRP A 54 -4.18 -15.41 4.99
N SER A 55 -5.15 -15.39 4.10
CA SER A 55 -4.97 -15.87 2.74
C SER A 55 -5.87 -15.14 1.77
N PHE A 56 -5.35 -14.91 0.57
CA PHE A 56 -6.12 -14.47 -0.59
C PHE A 56 -6.45 -15.71 -1.44
N LYS A 57 -7.73 -15.91 -1.73
CA LYS A 57 -8.19 -17.09 -2.48
C LYS A 57 -8.36 -16.83 -3.96
N GLN A 58 -8.53 -15.56 -4.34
CA GLN A 58 -8.79 -15.15 -5.72
C GLN A 58 -7.58 -14.42 -6.29
N SER A 59 -7.29 -14.72 -7.56
CA SER A 59 -6.27 -14.05 -8.35
C SER A 59 -6.84 -13.63 -9.71
N ILE A 60 -6.22 -12.67 -10.36
CA ILE A 60 -6.59 -12.27 -11.72
C ILE A 60 -6.10 -13.31 -12.74
N HIS A 61 -4.92 -13.86 -12.51
CA HIS A 61 -4.29 -14.85 -13.39
C HIS A 61 -3.58 -15.92 -12.56
N ALA A 62 -3.45 -17.14 -13.11
CA ALA A 62 -2.80 -18.26 -12.42
C ALA A 62 -1.37 -17.97 -11.94
N LYS A 63 -0.64 -17.11 -12.67
CA LYS A 63 0.74 -16.69 -12.35
C LYS A 63 0.83 -15.49 -11.40
N ILE A 64 -0.28 -14.79 -11.10
CA ILE A 64 -0.30 -13.59 -10.26
C ILE A 64 -1.06 -13.93 -8.98
N PRO A 65 -0.37 -14.08 -7.84
CA PRO A 65 -1.02 -14.31 -6.56
C PRO A 65 -2.02 -13.21 -6.20
N GLY A 66 -3.11 -13.55 -5.52
CA GLY A 66 -4.10 -12.58 -5.09
C GLY A 66 -3.51 -11.50 -4.18
N GLU A 67 -2.51 -11.86 -3.36
CA GLU A 67 -1.74 -10.95 -2.51
C GLU A 67 -1.08 -9.81 -3.31
N ASP A 68 -0.52 -10.12 -4.48
CA ASP A 68 0.14 -9.14 -5.34
C ASP A 68 -0.87 -8.16 -5.95
N VAL A 69 -2.06 -8.64 -6.32
CA VAL A 69 -3.15 -7.80 -6.82
C VAL A 69 -3.55 -6.72 -5.80
N TRP A 70 -3.68 -7.11 -4.53
CA TRP A 70 -4.01 -6.20 -3.44
C TRP A 70 -2.86 -5.26 -3.09
N THR A 71 -1.63 -5.74 -3.15
CA THR A 71 -0.43 -4.95 -2.83
C THR A 71 -0.20 -3.87 -3.88
N TRP A 72 -0.22 -4.21 -5.17
CA TRP A 72 0.05 -3.28 -6.27
C TRP A 72 -1.17 -2.49 -6.77
N GLY A 73 -2.36 -2.87 -6.37
CA GLY A 73 -3.60 -2.14 -6.63
C GLY A 73 -3.95 -1.22 -5.45
N PRO A 74 -4.93 -1.60 -4.63
CA PRO A 74 -5.48 -0.74 -3.59
C PRO A 74 -4.44 -0.25 -2.57
N PHE A 75 -3.56 -1.14 -2.08
CA PHE A 75 -2.60 -0.77 -1.06
C PHE A 75 -1.60 0.28 -1.56
N PHE A 76 -0.99 0.07 -2.72
CA PHE A 76 -0.06 1.01 -3.33
C PHE A 76 -0.72 2.38 -3.55
N THR A 77 -1.90 2.39 -4.14
CA THR A 77 -2.64 3.61 -4.45
C THR A 77 -3.02 4.38 -3.20
N VAL A 78 -3.62 3.72 -2.21
CA VAL A 78 -4.01 4.36 -0.94
C VAL A 78 -2.78 4.90 -0.22
N SER A 79 -1.68 4.14 -0.17
CA SER A 79 -0.44 4.58 0.46
C SER A 79 0.09 5.87 -0.14
N MET A 80 0.12 6.00 -1.47
CA MET A 80 0.56 7.22 -2.15
C MET A 80 -0.36 8.41 -1.89
N TRP A 81 -1.68 8.22 -1.94
CA TRP A 81 -2.64 9.29 -1.69
C TRP A 81 -2.62 9.77 -0.24
N VAL A 82 -2.49 8.85 0.72
CA VAL A 82 -2.38 9.22 2.14
C VAL A 82 -1.08 9.97 2.39
N LEU A 83 0.07 9.52 1.86
CA LEU A 83 1.32 10.27 1.94
C LEU A 83 1.16 11.67 1.36
N LYS A 84 0.64 11.80 0.13
CA LYS A 84 0.43 13.10 -0.50
C LYS A 84 -0.40 14.05 0.37
N SER A 85 -1.46 13.54 0.99
CA SER A 85 -2.41 14.37 1.73
C SER A 85 -1.96 14.71 3.15
N THR A 86 -1.12 13.89 3.77
CA THR A 86 -0.80 13.99 5.21
C THR A 86 0.69 14.06 5.52
N TYR A 87 1.56 14.02 4.50
CA TYR A 87 3.00 14.07 4.72
C TYR A 87 3.41 15.34 5.47
N ARG A 88 4.40 15.22 6.37
CA ARG A 88 4.85 16.22 7.35
C ARG A 88 3.86 16.51 8.49
N LYS A 89 2.68 15.88 8.51
CA LYS A 89 1.71 15.97 9.62
C LYS A 89 1.53 14.58 10.22
N LEU A 90 2.54 14.10 10.97
CA LEU A 90 2.56 12.74 11.51
C LEU A 90 1.28 12.36 12.31
N PRO A 91 0.74 13.21 13.21
CA PRO A 91 -0.50 12.86 13.91
C PRO A 91 -1.69 12.65 12.96
N LEU A 92 -1.81 13.50 11.94
CA LEU A 92 -2.87 13.37 10.92
C LEU A 92 -2.66 12.11 10.08
N TYR A 93 -1.39 11.81 9.72
CA TYR A 93 -1.04 10.59 9.00
C TYR A 93 -1.46 9.33 9.77
N ILE A 94 -1.15 9.27 11.06
CA ILE A 94 -1.53 8.15 11.92
C ILE A 94 -3.04 8.04 12.04
N ALA A 95 -3.75 9.15 12.31
CA ALA A 95 -5.19 9.16 12.47
C ALA A 95 -5.92 8.69 11.19
N VAL A 96 -5.53 9.21 10.03
CA VAL A 96 -6.12 8.82 8.73
C VAL A 96 -5.87 7.34 8.43
N ASN A 97 -4.64 6.86 8.60
CA ASN A 97 -4.33 5.45 8.37
C ASN A 97 -5.07 4.53 9.36
N PHE A 98 -5.13 4.89 10.63
CA PHE A 98 -5.87 4.12 11.63
C PHE A 98 -7.36 4.02 11.26
N MET A 99 -7.97 5.12 10.85
CA MET A 99 -9.36 5.13 10.38
C MET A 99 -9.56 4.25 9.15
N ILE A 100 -8.68 4.37 8.15
CA ILE A 100 -8.72 3.52 6.94
C ILE A 100 -8.58 2.05 7.30
N HIS A 101 -7.62 1.68 8.16
CA HIS A 101 -7.36 0.29 8.52
C HIS A 101 -8.49 -0.31 9.36
N THR A 102 -9.06 0.47 10.27
CA THR A 102 -10.22 0.05 11.07
C THR A 102 -11.42 -0.18 10.16
N THR A 103 -11.75 0.79 9.30
CA THR A 103 -12.84 0.63 8.32
C THR A 103 -12.60 -0.56 7.39
N PHE A 104 -11.39 -0.71 6.87
CA PHE A 104 -11.04 -1.84 6.02
C PHE A 104 -11.25 -3.17 6.75
N THR A 105 -10.75 -3.29 7.97
CA THR A 105 -10.77 -4.54 8.73
C THR A 105 -12.17 -4.92 9.19
N PHE A 106 -12.98 -3.97 9.64
CA PHE A 106 -14.29 -4.26 10.22
C PHE A 106 -15.45 -4.18 9.22
N VAL A 107 -15.29 -3.44 8.11
CA VAL A 107 -16.34 -3.30 7.10
C VAL A 107 -16.01 -4.04 5.81
N VAL A 108 -14.80 -3.86 5.27
CA VAL A 108 -14.42 -4.42 3.96
C VAL A 108 -14.04 -5.89 4.08
N VAL A 109 -13.21 -6.27 5.05
CA VAL A 109 -12.77 -7.66 5.23
C VAL A 109 -13.94 -8.65 5.39
N PRO A 110 -14.99 -8.41 6.18
CA PRO A 110 -16.13 -9.33 6.26
C PRO A 110 -16.84 -9.51 4.91
N LYS A 111 -16.97 -8.45 4.12
CA LYS A 111 -17.54 -8.53 2.76
C LYS A 111 -16.65 -9.36 1.83
N LEU A 112 -15.34 -9.17 1.88
CA LEU A 112 -14.37 -9.95 1.11
C LEU A 112 -14.33 -11.42 1.52
N GLN A 113 -14.57 -11.72 2.80
CA GLN A 113 -14.71 -13.10 3.30
C GLN A 113 -15.96 -13.77 2.73
N LYS A 114 -17.12 -13.08 2.70
CA LYS A 114 -18.35 -13.57 2.08
C LYS A 114 -18.16 -13.85 0.59
N LEU A 115 -17.40 -13.02 -0.11
CA LEU A 115 -17.05 -13.22 -1.52
C LEU A 115 -15.94 -14.24 -1.76
N SER A 116 -15.42 -14.87 -0.69
CA SER A 116 -14.30 -15.80 -0.76
C SER A 116 -13.04 -15.24 -1.45
N ILE A 117 -12.82 -13.93 -1.36
CA ILE A 117 -11.64 -13.27 -1.92
C ILE A 117 -10.50 -13.27 -0.92
N PHE A 118 -10.78 -12.93 0.33
CA PHE A 118 -9.80 -12.83 1.41
C PHE A 118 -10.33 -13.54 2.66
N LYS A 119 -9.46 -14.13 3.48
CA LYS A 119 -9.83 -14.75 4.75
C LYS A 119 -8.76 -14.51 5.80
N LEU A 120 -9.15 -13.95 6.95
CA LEU A 120 -8.36 -14.02 8.19
C LEU A 120 -8.52 -15.41 8.79
N LYS A 121 -7.44 -16.00 9.32
CA LYS A 121 -7.43 -17.35 9.86
C LYS A 121 -7.03 -17.40 11.33
N LYS A 122 -5.73 -17.21 11.62
CA LYS A 122 -5.17 -17.36 12.98
C LYS A 122 -5.01 -16.06 13.74
N ILE A 123 -5.29 -14.90 13.13
CA ILE A 123 -5.17 -13.60 13.76
C ILE A 123 -6.53 -12.93 13.93
N ASN A 124 -6.64 -12.18 15.03
CA ASN A 124 -7.82 -11.38 15.32
C ASN A 124 -7.84 -10.08 14.49
N PRO A 125 -9.03 -9.50 14.24
CA PRO A 125 -9.15 -8.23 13.52
C PRO A 125 -8.29 -7.11 14.12
N PHE A 126 -8.20 -7.00 15.44
CA PHE A 126 -7.37 -6.00 16.13
C PHE A 126 -5.87 -6.18 15.85
N GLN A 127 -5.37 -7.42 15.91
CA GLN A 127 -3.98 -7.75 15.55
C GLN A 127 -3.71 -7.39 14.08
N TYR A 128 -4.68 -7.60 13.20
CA TYR A 128 -4.57 -7.25 11.80
C TYR A 128 -4.46 -5.73 11.61
N VAL A 129 -5.30 -4.92 12.29
CA VAL A 129 -5.20 -3.45 12.29
C VAL A 129 -3.83 -2.99 12.79
N THR A 130 -3.31 -3.59 13.87
CA THR A 130 -1.98 -3.27 14.40
C THR A 130 -0.89 -3.51 13.36
N ILE A 131 -0.89 -4.66 12.69
CA ILE A 131 0.08 -4.98 11.63
C ILE A 131 -0.01 -3.97 10.48
N LEU A 132 -1.22 -3.60 10.06
CA LEU A 132 -1.43 -2.60 9.01
C LEU A 132 -0.88 -1.23 9.44
N THR A 133 -1.12 -0.82 10.68
CA THR A 133 -0.66 0.47 11.22
C THR A 133 0.86 0.53 11.34
N VAL A 134 1.50 -0.51 11.87
CA VAL A 134 2.97 -0.61 11.93
C VAL A 134 3.58 -0.50 10.54
N ARG A 135 3.01 -1.20 9.57
CA ARG A 135 3.46 -1.14 8.18
C ARG A 135 3.38 0.28 7.59
N GLN A 136 2.34 1.04 7.92
CA GLN A 136 2.23 2.42 7.46
C GLN A 136 3.21 3.36 8.16
N LEU A 137 3.55 3.12 9.42
CA LEU A 137 4.63 3.86 10.09
C LEU A 137 5.98 3.61 9.40
N LEU A 138 6.24 2.39 8.96
CA LEU A 138 7.43 2.08 8.14
C LEU A 138 7.41 2.84 6.81
N LEU A 139 6.27 2.95 6.15
CA LEU A 139 6.12 3.75 4.92
C LEU A 139 6.49 5.22 5.16
N TYR A 140 6.02 5.80 6.27
CA TYR A 140 6.35 7.18 6.65
C TYR A 140 7.86 7.34 6.87
N GLY A 141 8.48 6.38 7.56
CA GLY A 141 9.94 6.34 7.74
C GLY A 141 10.70 6.23 6.42
N PHE A 142 10.27 5.36 5.51
CA PHE A 142 10.88 5.25 4.18
C PHE A 142 10.77 6.56 3.39
N GLN A 143 9.67 7.28 3.52
CA GLN A 143 9.52 8.57 2.86
C GLN A 143 10.50 9.62 3.41
N HIS A 144 10.71 9.66 4.72
CA HIS A 144 11.72 10.54 5.33
C HIS A 144 13.13 10.21 4.82
N ILE A 145 13.49 8.95 4.78
CA ILE A 145 14.80 8.50 4.28
C ILE A 145 14.94 8.87 2.80
N SER A 146 13.91 8.63 2.01
CA SER A 146 13.90 8.95 0.58
C SER A 146 14.12 10.43 0.32
N GLU A 147 13.47 11.32 1.08
CA GLU A 147 13.66 12.76 0.95
C GLU A 147 15.06 13.22 1.39
N PHE A 148 15.59 12.64 2.45
CA PHE A 148 16.95 12.92 2.91
C PHE A 148 17.99 12.56 1.85
N ILE A 149 17.85 11.41 1.19
CA ILE A 149 18.75 10.99 0.11
C ILE A 149 18.61 11.92 -1.11
N MET A 150 17.38 12.31 -1.44
CA MET A 150 17.12 13.19 -2.58
C MET A 150 17.68 14.60 -2.34
N SER A 151 17.56 15.16 -1.13
CA SER A 151 18.13 16.48 -0.80
C SER A 151 19.65 16.48 -0.89
N LYS A 152 20.32 15.49 -0.32
CA LYS A 152 21.79 15.35 -0.44
C LYS A 152 22.27 15.24 -1.90
N LYS A 153 21.52 14.55 -2.75
CA LYS A 153 21.87 14.40 -4.16
C LYS A 153 21.78 15.73 -4.92
N LEU A 154 20.92 16.64 -4.51
CA LEU A 154 20.81 17.98 -5.08
C LEU A 154 21.96 18.89 -4.62
N GLU A 155 22.41 18.77 -3.37
CA GLU A 155 23.54 19.53 -2.83
C GLU A 155 24.89 19.10 -3.46
N VAL A 156 25.05 17.83 -3.83
CA VAL A 156 26.30 17.28 -4.41
C VAL A 156 26.42 17.54 -5.91
N LYS A 157 25.39 18.06 -6.58
CA LYS A 157 25.50 18.47 -8.00
C LYS A 157 25.97 19.92 -8.04
N PRO A 158 27.30 20.21 -8.11
CA PRO A 158 27.78 21.58 -8.28
C PRO A 158 27.25 22.11 -9.62
N ASP A 159 26.83 23.35 -9.58
CA ASP A 159 26.57 24.17 -10.74
C ASP A 159 27.82 24.13 -11.63
N ASN A 160 27.81 23.31 -12.67
CA ASN A 160 28.80 23.39 -13.73
C ASN A 160 28.46 24.68 -14.49
N GLY A 161 29.00 25.78 -13.94
CA GLY A 161 28.92 27.09 -14.54
C GLY A 161 29.29 27.01 -16.02
N GLU A 162 28.36 27.40 -16.84
CA GLU A 162 28.62 27.81 -18.20
C GLU A 162 29.47 29.11 -18.12
N HIS A 163 30.68 29.02 -18.64
CA HIS A 163 31.44 30.14 -19.16
C HIS A 163 31.30 30.13 -20.66
#